data_633236ac0f80bdd10b3ea1081ec0a81e
#
_entry.id   633236ac0f80bdd10b3ea1081ec0a81e
#
_cell.length_a   1.000
_cell.length_b   1.000
_cell.length_c   1.000
_cell.angle_alpha   90.00
_cell.angle_beta   90.00
_cell.angle_gamma   90.00
#
_symmetry.space_group_name_H-M   'P 1'
#
loop_
_entity.id
_entity.type
_entity.pdbx_description
1 polymer ?
#
loop_
_entity_poly.entity_id
_entity_poly.type
_entity_poly.pdbx_seq_one_letter_code
_entity_poly.pdbx_strand_id
1 'polypeptide(L)'
;MNAKPHPKSKEREGNPSSNRMFRAMLEQVRRVPYGKVATYGDVAYAAGFPGGARQVAWALHSNSQGLPWHRIVGAGGKILLGSEGGFEQRMRLQAEGVRFVGLRVDMDGHHHSFAVKRKGRTKRRPV
;
A
#
# COMPACT_ATOMS: atom_id res chain seq x y z
N MET A 1 32.92 11.25 -9.50
CA MET A 1 32.47 11.04 -9.21
C MET A 1 31.60 10.95 -8.92
N ASN A 2 31.78 10.74 -8.91
CA ASN A 2 31.06 10.55 -8.54
C ASN A 2 30.21 10.44 -8.12
N ALA A 3 30.36 10.31 -8.20
CA ALA A 3 29.72 10.10 -7.74
C ALA A 3 28.88 10.04 -7.42
N LYS A 4 29.07 10.01 -7.63
CA LYS A 4 28.35 9.90 -7.28
C LYS A 4 27.46 9.55 -6.97
N PRO A 5 27.52 9.10 -7.07
CA PRO A 5 26.68 8.61 -6.81
C PRO A 5 25.94 8.37 -5.98
N HIS A 6 26.34 8.18 -5.74
CA HIS A 6 25.73 7.89 -5.01
C HIS A 6 25.21 8.41 -4.14
N PRO A 7 25.54 8.72 -4.41
CA PRO A 7 25.28 9.52 -3.25
C PRO A 7 23.85 9.58 -2.84
N LYS A 8 22.97 9.50 -3.73
CA LYS A 8 21.59 9.52 -3.41
C LYS A 8 21.18 8.41 -2.51
N SER A 9 21.61 7.27 -2.78
CA SER A 9 21.27 6.17 -1.94
C SER A 9 21.85 6.38 -0.56
N LYS A 10 22.98 7.04 -0.50
CA LYS A 10 23.52 7.33 0.79
C LYS A 10 22.66 8.27 1.57
N GLU A 11 22.10 9.23 0.92
CA GLU A 11 21.24 10.15 1.60
C GLU A 11 20.04 9.46 2.19
N ARG A 12 19.47 8.55 1.46
CA ARG A 12 18.35 7.83 1.98
C ARG A 12 18.71 7.01 3.17
N GLU A 13 19.87 6.39 3.09
CA GLU A 13 20.33 5.61 4.20
C GLU A 13 20.60 6.47 5.40
N GLY A 14 20.97 7.69 5.15
CA GLY A 14 21.26 8.59 6.23
C GLY A 14 20.05 9.21 6.87
N ASN A 15 18.84 8.88 6.40
CA ASN A 15 17.63 9.45 6.95
C ASN A 15 16.83 8.37 7.67
N PRO A 16 17.11 8.19 8.96
CA PRO A 16 16.44 7.11 9.70
C PRO A 16 14.92 7.24 9.72
N SER A 17 14.42 8.47 9.72
CA SER A 17 12.97 8.67 9.73
C SER A 17 12.32 8.15 8.48
N SER A 18 12.90 8.44 7.32
CA SER A 18 12.38 7.95 6.07
C SER A 18 12.45 6.45 5.99
N ASN A 19 13.56 5.88 6.41
CA ASN A 19 13.71 4.44 6.39
C ASN A 19 12.69 3.77 7.27
N ARG A 20 12.46 4.33 8.45
CA ARG A 20 11.50 3.76 9.38
C ARG A 20 10.09 3.85 8.80
N MET A 21 9.78 4.99 8.21
CA MET A 21 8.46 5.19 7.63
C MET A 21 8.21 4.19 6.51
N PHE A 22 9.15 4.08 5.57
CA PHE A 22 8.98 3.17 4.45
C PHE A 22 8.88 1.73 4.91
N ARG A 23 9.69 1.36 5.88
CA ARG A 23 9.65 0.01 6.41
C ARG A 23 8.29 -0.29 7.04
N ALA A 24 7.76 0.65 7.80
CA ALA A 24 6.46 0.47 8.42
C ALA A 24 5.36 0.35 7.36
N MET A 25 5.46 1.15 6.31
CA MET A 25 4.47 1.09 5.24
C MET A 25 4.52 -0.24 4.50
N LEU A 26 5.72 -0.70 4.18
CA LEU A 26 5.86 -1.96 3.45
C LEU A 26 5.40 -3.14 4.30
N GLU A 27 5.57 -3.04 5.60
CA GLU A 27 5.08 -4.07 6.49
C GLU A 27 3.56 -4.16 6.44
N GLN A 28 2.87 -3.02 6.34
CA GLN A 28 1.42 -3.04 6.24
C GLN A 28 0.97 -3.58 4.88
N VAL A 29 1.71 -3.26 3.82
CA VAL A 29 1.40 -3.83 2.51
C VAL A 29 1.45 -5.36 2.58
N ARG A 30 2.45 -5.87 3.27
CA ARG A 30 2.64 -7.30 3.38
C ARG A 30 1.44 -7.99 4.02
N ARG A 31 0.70 -7.28 4.83
CA ARG A 31 -0.42 -7.84 5.58
C ARG A 31 -1.73 -7.91 4.83
N VAL A 32 -1.82 -7.29 3.66
CA VAL A 32 -3.06 -7.32 2.89
C VAL A 32 -3.22 -8.71 2.31
N PRO A 33 -4.29 -9.42 2.66
CA PRO A 33 -4.39 -10.84 2.28
C PRO A 33 -4.89 -11.03 0.86
N TYR A 34 -4.76 -12.23 0.40
CA TYR A 34 -5.24 -12.69 -0.89
C TYR A 34 -6.74 -12.35 -1.02
N GLY A 35 -7.12 -11.81 -2.14
CA GLY A 35 -8.52 -11.51 -2.42
C GLY A 35 -9.00 -10.21 -1.82
N LYS A 36 -8.11 -9.46 -1.19
CA LYS A 36 -8.48 -8.18 -0.59
C LYS A 36 -7.57 -7.09 -1.11
N VAL A 37 -8.03 -5.85 -0.97
CA VAL A 37 -7.23 -4.69 -1.37
C VAL A 37 -7.27 -3.65 -0.27
N ALA A 38 -6.29 -2.78 -0.27
CA ALA A 38 -6.25 -1.61 0.61
C ALA A 38 -5.83 -0.43 -0.23
N THR A 39 -6.18 0.76 0.21
CA THR A 39 -5.75 1.94 -0.53
C THR A 39 -4.38 2.38 -0.03
N TYR A 40 -3.71 3.20 -0.84
CA TYR A 40 -2.45 3.78 -0.41
C TYR A 40 -2.63 4.55 0.90
N GLY A 41 -3.76 5.24 1.04
CA GLY A 41 -4.04 5.97 2.27
C GLY A 41 -4.27 5.07 3.46
N ASP A 42 -4.93 3.93 3.24
CA ASP A 42 -5.14 2.94 4.31
C ASP A 42 -3.81 2.43 4.85
N VAL A 43 -2.90 2.13 3.93
CA VAL A 43 -1.59 1.63 4.31
C VAL A 43 -0.83 2.67 5.12
N ALA A 44 -0.87 3.92 4.65
CA ALA A 44 -0.19 5.01 5.36
C ALA A 44 -0.75 5.17 6.75
N TYR A 45 -2.06 5.15 6.86
CA TYR A 45 -2.70 5.33 8.14
C TYR A 45 -2.34 4.19 9.10
N ALA A 46 -2.41 2.95 8.61
CA ALA A 46 -2.07 1.78 9.41
C ALA A 46 -0.61 1.81 9.86
N ALA A 47 0.25 2.38 9.05
CA ALA A 47 1.67 2.47 9.38
C ALA A 47 1.98 3.60 10.36
N GLY A 48 0.99 4.42 10.68
CA GLY A 48 1.18 5.51 11.63
C GLY A 48 1.51 6.84 10.96
N PHE A 49 1.29 6.95 9.66
CA PHE A 49 1.60 8.17 8.91
C PHE A 49 0.40 8.61 8.09
N PRO A 50 -0.68 9.04 8.77
CA PRO A 50 -1.87 9.46 8.04
C PRO A 50 -1.53 10.56 7.04
N GLY A 51 -2.12 10.49 5.88
CA GLY A 51 -1.81 11.44 4.84
C GLY A 51 -0.61 11.06 4.00
N GLY A 52 0.02 9.93 4.28
CA GLY A 52 1.23 9.53 3.58
C GLY A 52 1.03 8.63 2.38
N ALA A 53 -0.11 8.73 1.69
CA ALA A 53 -0.37 7.86 0.56
C ALA A 53 0.70 7.95 -0.52
N ARG A 54 1.19 9.16 -0.78
CA ARG A 54 2.22 9.34 -1.80
C ARG A 54 3.50 8.62 -1.41
N GLN A 55 3.83 8.67 -0.13
CA GLN A 55 5.03 7.99 0.35
C GLN A 55 4.90 6.47 0.23
N VAL A 56 3.69 5.94 0.42
CA VAL A 56 3.46 4.52 0.22
C VAL A 56 3.74 4.16 -1.24
N ALA A 57 3.25 5.00 -2.16
CA ALA A 57 3.49 4.76 -3.58
C ALA A 57 4.98 4.75 -3.89
N TRP A 58 5.72 5.70 -3.31
CA TRP A 58 7.17 5.75 -3.51
C TRP A 58 7.85 4.52 -2.93
N ALA A 59 7.45 4.11 -1.73
CA ALA A 59 8.06 2.95 -1.10
C ALA A 59 7.83 1.70 -1.94
N LEU A 60 6.63 1.54 -2.48
CA LEU A 60 6.32 0.39 -3.30
C LEU A 60 7.04 0.44 -4.64
N HIS A 61 7.14 1.63 -5.22
CA HIS A 61 7.82 1.75 -6.50
C HIS A 61 9.25 1.22 -6.42
N SER A 62 9.89 1.44 -5.29
CA SER A 62 11.29 1.03 -5.13
C SER A 62 11.43 -0.38 -4.55
N ASN A 63 10.39 -0.93 -3.94
CA ASN A 63 10.52 -2.16 -3.16
C ASN A 63 9.35 -3.11 -3.35
N SER A 64 8.89 -3.28 -4.56
CA SER A 64 7.70 -4.11 -4.78
C SER A 64 8.00 -5.61 -4.80
N GLN A 65 9.25 -5.96 -4.95
CA GLN A 65 9.60 -7.34 -5.14
C GLN A 65 9.24 -8.19 -3.94
N GLY A 66 8.48 -9.24 -4.17
CA GLY A 66 8.07 -10.12 -3.09
C GLY A 66 6.90 -9.60 -2.26
N LEU A 67 6.38 -8.42 -2.61
CA LEU A 67 5.25 -7.86 -1.88
C LEU A 67 3.99 -7.91 -2.73
N PRO A 68 2.82 -7.99 -2.09
CA PRO A 68 1.57 -7.99 -2.84
C PRO A 68 1.19 -6.56 -3.26
N TRP A 69 2.05 -5.94 -4.05
CA TRP A 69 1.84 -4.57 -4.49
C TRP A 69 0.52 -4.41 -5.23
N HIS A 70 0.10 -5.46 -5.94
CA HIS A 70 -1.12 -5.40 -6.73
C HIS A 70 -2.37 -5.25 -5.88
N ARG A 71 -2.26 -5.49 -4.57
CA ARG A 71 -3.39 -5.36 -3.65
C ARG A 71 -3.54 -3.95 -3.11
N ILE A 72 -2.69 -3.01 -3.55
CA ILE A 72 -2.77 -1.63 -3.09
C ILE A 72 -3.30 -0.78 -4.23
N VAL A 73 -4.39 -0.09 -3.98
CA VAL A 73 -5.11 0.66 -5.01
C VAL A 73 -5.33 2.09 -4.55
N GLY A 74 -5.83 2.92 -5.45
CA GLY A 74 -6.17 4.29 -5.09
C GLY A 74 -7.50 4.36 -4.38
N ALA A 75 -7.83 5.55 -3.91
CA ALA A 75 -9.09 5.78 -3.20
C ALA A 75 -10.25 5.32 -4.05
N GLY A 76 -11.20 4.65 -3.43
CA GLY A 76 -12.37 4.16 -4.13
C GLY A 76 -12.12 2.94 -5.00
N GLY A 77 -10.93 2.36 -4.91
CA GLY A 77 -10.62 1.16 -5.67
C GLY A 77 -10.01 1.41 -7.03
N LYS A 78 -9.55 2.63 -7.27
CA LYS A 78 -8.98 2.98 -8.58
C LYS A 78 -7.65 2.32 -8.82
N ILE A 79 -7.43 1.86 -10.04
CA ILE A 79 -6.12 1.42 -10.47
C ILE A 79 -5.37 2.67 -10.94
N LEU A 80 -4.33 3.04 -10.22
CA LEU A 80 -3.61 4.28 -10.50
C LEU A 80 -2.42 4.09 -11.42
N LEU A 81 -1.92 2.87 -11.56
CA LEU A 81 -0.80 2.62 -12.46
C LEU A 81 -1.27 2.74 -13.90
N GLY A 82 -0.39 3.19 -14.76
CA GLY A 82 -0.76 3.35 -16.14
C GLY A 82 -0.59 2.07 -16.93
N SER A 83 -1.13 2.06 -18.11
CA SER A 83 -0.90 1.06 -19.13
C SER A 83 -0.63 -0.34 -18.62
N GLU A 84 0.60 -0.78 -18.83
CA GLU A 84 0.98 -2.15 -18.55
C GLU A 84 0.87 -2.49 -17.08
N GLY A 85 1.31 -1.57 -16.23
CA GLY A 85 1.26 -1.81 -14.79
C GLY A 85 -0.16 -1.96 -14.30
N GLY A 86 -1.05 -1.13 -14.82
CA GLY A 86 -2.46 -1.20 -14.45
C GLY A 86 -3.11 -2.46 -14.94
N PHE A 87 -2.78 -2.86 -16.16
CA PHE A 87 -3.32 -4.08 -16.73
C PHE A 87 -2.87 -5.29 -15.91
N GLU A 88 -1.60 -5.34 -15.58
CA GLU A 88 -1.09 -6.44 -14.79
C GLU A 88 -1.73 -6.47 -13.41
N GLN A 89 -1.89 -5.32 -12.80
CA GLN A 89 -2.50 -5.23 -11.49
C GLN A 89 -3.91 -5.80 -11.51
N ARG A 90 -4.68 -5.38 -12.52
CA ARG A 90 -6.06 -5.85 -12.64
C ARG A 90 -6.09 -7.35 -12.87
N MET A 91 -5.22 -7.85 -13.73
CA MET A 91 -5.19 -9.27 -14.00
C MET A 91 -4.87 -10.08 -12.73
N ARG A 92 -3.92 -9.60 -11.95
CA ARG A 92 -3.57 -10.30 -10.72
C ARG A 92 -4.71 -10.30 -9.73
N LEU A 93 -5.41 -9.16 -9.60
CA LEU A 93 -6.53 -9.08 -8.69
C LEU A 93 -7.67 -9.97 -9.13
N GLN A 94 -7.97 -9.98 -10.42
CA GLN A 94 -9.01 -10.84 -10.93
C GLN A 94 -8.69 -12.32 -10.71
N ALA A 95 -7.42 -12.66 -10.81
CA ALA A 95 -6.99 -14.02 -10.55
C ALA A 95 -7.22 -14.41 -9.09
N GLU A 96 -7.27 -13.43 -8.19
CA GLU A 96 -7.54 -13.69 -6.78
C GLU A 96 -9.03 -13.62 -6.47
N GLY A 97 -9.86 -13.45 -7.49
CA GLY A 97 -11.30 -13.40 -7.29
C GLY A 97 -11.83 -12.01 -6.94
N VAL A 98 -11.00 -10.99 -7.06
CA VAL A 98 -11.44 -9.63 -6.76
C VAL A 98 -12.32 -9.14 -7.89
N ARG A 99 -13.51 -8.66 -7.53
CA ARG A 99 -14.46 -8.16 -8.52
C ARG A 99 -14.24 -6.68 -8.77
N PHE A 100 -14.51 -6.27 -9.99
CA PHE A 100 -14.45 -4.88 -10.39
C PHE A 100 -15.83 -4.39 -10.76
N VAL A 101 -16.10 -3.13 -10.45
CA VAL A 101 -17.29 -2.46 -10.91
C VAL A 101 -16.77 -1.39 -11.86
N GLY A 102 -16.92 -1.63 -13.16
CA GLY A 102 -16.30 -0.77 -14.16
C GLY A 102 -14.80 -0.86 -14.02
N LEU A 103 -14.17 0.28 -13.82
CA LEU A 103 -12.71 0.35 -13.74
C LEU A 103 -12.18 0.32 -12.32
N ARG A 104 -13.04 0.11 -11.34
CA ARG A 104 -12.62 0.15 -9.94
C ARG A 104 -12.89 -1.17 -9.27
N VAL A 105 -12.08 -1.48 -8.27
CA VAL A 105 -12.32 -2.63 -7.42
C VAL A 105 -13.61 -2.40 -6.64
N ASP A 106 -14.40 -3.46 -6.50
CA ASP A 106 -15.60 -3.44 -5.67
C ASP A 106 -15.15 -3.42 -4.21
N MET A 107 -15.03 -2.22 -3.64
CA MET A 107 -14.52 -2.08 -2.29
C MET A 107 -15.44 -2.68 -1.24
N ASP A 108 -16.73 -2.75 -1.52
CA ASP A 108 -17.67 -3.32 -0.56
C ASP A 108 -17.33 -4.77 -0.27
N GLY A 109 -16.91 -5.49 -1.28
CA GLY A 109 -16.65 -6.90 -1.10
C GLY A 109 -15.22 -7.26 -0.80
N HIS A 110 -14.29 -6.34 -1.06
CA HIS A 110 -12.88 -6.72 -1.06
C HIS A 110 -11.97 -5.82 -0.25
N HIS A 111 -12.50 -4.81 0.43
CA HIS A 111 -11.67 -3.87 1.16
C HIS A 111 -11.13 -4.51 2.44
N HIS A 112 -9.83 -4.51 2.58
CA HIS A 112 -9.17 -5.02 3.78
C HIS A 112 -9.21 -3.96 4.87
N SER A 113 -9.61 -4.36 6.06
CA SER A 113 -9.61 -3.47 7.21
C SER A 113 -8.46 -3.89 8.10
N PHE A 114 -7.49 -3.01 8.27
CA PHE A 114 -6.35 -3.33 9.11
C PHE A 114 -6.81 -3.43 10.56
N ALA A 115 -6.37 -4.44 11.24
CA ALA A 115 -6.71 -4.61 12.63
C ALA A 115 -6.12 -3.46 13.42
N VAL A 116 -6.96 -2.83 14.23
CA VAL A 116 -6.50 -1.71 14.99
C VAL A 116 -6.21 -2.19 16.37
N LYS A 117 -5.07 -1.99 16.74
CA LYS A 117 -4.75 -2.40 18.02
C LYS A 117 -5.29 -1.50 19.01
N ARG A 118 -5.83 -1.04 19.09
CA ARG A 118 -6.33 -0.23 19.72
C ARG A 118 -7.40 -0.14 20.23
N LYS A 119 -7.42 -0.47 20.31
CA LYS A 119 -8.17 -0.54 20.63
C LYS A 119 -9.06 -0.50 20.77
N GLY A 120 -9.06 -0.68 20.71
CA GLY A 120 -9.63 -0.80 20.78
C GLY A 120 -10.60 -0.56 20.85
N ARG A 121 -10.68 -0.38 21.03
CA ARG A 121 -11.48 -0.18 21.02
C ARG A 121 -12.46 -0.23 20.93
N THR A 122 -12.36 -0.53 20.98
CA THR A 122 -13.08 -0.67 20.82
C THR A 122 -14.09 -0.67 20.88
N LYS A 123 -14.11 -0.74 21.15
CA LYS A 123 -14.82 -0.91 21.16
C LYS A 123 -15.83 -0.57 21.26
N ARG A 124 -15.77 -0.41 21.37
CA ARG A 124 -16.53 -0.23 21.37
C ARG A 124 -17.58 0.04 21.38
N ARG A 125 -17.65 -0.04 21.41
CA ARG A 125 -18.57 0.05 21.35
C ARG A 125 -19.48 0.12 21.69
N PRO A 126 -19.47 0.04 21.92
CA PRO A 126 -20.34 -0.04 22.09
C PRO A 126 -21.16 0.13 22.41
N VAL A 127 -20.99 0.02 22.54
CA VAL A 127 -21.64 0.09 22.70
C VAL A 127 -22.21 0.19 22.87
#